data_1fceb96d696b318fab7f4644230c0312
#
_entry.id   1fceb96d696b318fab7f4644230c0312
#
_cell.length_a   1.000
_cell.length_b   1.000
_cell.length_c   1.000
_cell.angle_alpha   90.00
_cell.angle_beta   90.00
_cell.angle_gamma   90.00
#
_symmetry.space_group_name_H-M   'P 1'
#
loop_
_entity.id
_entity.type
_entity.pdbx_description
1 polymer ?
#
loop_
_entity_poly.entity_id
_entity_poly.type
_entity_poly.pdbx_seq_one_letter_code
_entity_poly.pdbx_strand_id
1 'polypeptide(L)'
;MIKTDIIIIGAGPVGLFAVFEAGLMKLRCHIIDIISSPGGQLTELYPKKPIYDIPGYPKILAGKLIDNLLEQAKPFKPGFTLGERADSLKKKGEFFEITTNMGTKLQGKVVFIAGGLGSMEPRKPKIDLITNYERKGIEFYVKDPETYLDKKISISGGGDSALDWAIYFSEKCKSPINLIHRSKSFRANNDSVDKIFELKKAGKLNLYLDSEVVSIDGKNDYLYSLSIKDRNETKYNLETDCWFPLFGLVPKLGPLGNWGLDIEKNAIKVDNTNNYSTNIKGIFAIGDINTYVGKLKLILCGFHEATLAVHGAYKIIHPDKKKTLKYTTIQGVTGFD
;
A
#
# COMPACT_ATOMS: atom_id res chain seq x y z
N MET A 1 -10.49 17.15 -21.72
CA MET A 1 -10.80 17.26 -20.29
C MET A 1 -11.87 16.24 -19.93
N ILE A 2 -11.54 15.32 -19.03
CA ILE A 2 -12.45 14.26 -18.56
C ILE A 2 -13.36 14.86 -17.48
N LYS A 3 -14.69 14.63 -17.59
CA LYS A 3 -15.67 15.11 -16.62
C LYS A 3 -16.30 13.94 -15.88
N THR A 4 -16.41 14.05 -14.55
CA THR A 4 -17.00 13.04 -13.67
C THR A 4 -17.64 13.71 -12.45
N ASP A 5 -18.40 12.96 -11.64
CA ASP A 5 -18.95 13.50 -10.39
C ASP A 5 -17.86 13.49 -9.30
N ILE A 6 -17.13 12.39 -9.19
CA ILE A 6 -16.08 12.19 -8.19
C ILE A 6 -14.78 11.82 -8.89
N ILE A 7 -13.69 12.54 -8.59
CA ILE A 7 -12.33 12.15 -8.95
C ILE A 7 -11.74 11.39 -7.76
N ILE A 8 -11.25 10.17 -7.98
CA ILE A 8 -10.61 9.35 -6.94
C ILE A 8 -9.12 9.28 -7.22
N ILE A 9 -8.27 9.59 -6.24
CA ILE A 9 -6.82 9.49 -6.32
C ILE A 9 -6.38 8.28 -5.54
N GLY A 10 -5.95 7.24 -6.26
CA GLY A 10 -5.55 5.94 -5.74
C GLY A 10 -6.52 4.83 -6.14
N ALA A 11 -6.01 3.86 -6.90
CA ALA A 11 -6.72 2.65 -7.36
C ALA A 11 -6.51 1.45 -6.43
N GLY A 12 -6.16 1.70 -5.16
CA GLY A 12 -6.07 0.67 -4.12
C GLY A 12 -7.44 0.13 -3.70
N PRO A 13 -7.49 -0.82 -2.75
CA PRO A 13 -8.75 -1.47 -2.35
C PRO A 13 -9.82 -0.48 -1.92
N VAL A 14 -9.45 0.56 -1.18
CA VAL A 14 -10.39 1.58 -0.68
C VAL A 14 -10.93 2.45 -1.80
N GLY A 15 -10.08 2.85 -2.76
CA GLY A 15 -10.50 3.62 -3.93
C GLY A 15 -11.44 2.83 -4.85
N LEU A 16 -11.17 1.54 -5.06
CA LEU A 16 -12.04 0.65 -5.83
C LEU A 16 -13.39 0.44 -5.14
N PHE A 17 -13.40 0.24 -3.82
CA PHE A 17 -14.64 0.12 -3.07
C PHE A 17 -15.46 1.42 -3.06
N ALA A 18 -14.79 2.59 -3.03
CA ALA A 18 -15.46 3.88 -3.15
C ALA A 18 -16.21 4.04 -4.47
N VAL A 19 -15.71 3.44 -5.57
CA VAL A 19 -16.45 3.40 -6.86
C VAL A 19 -17.75 2.62 -6.72
N PHE A 20 -17.72 1.46 -6.06
CA PHE A 20 -18.92 0.66 -5.83
C PHE A 20 -19.97 1.44 -5.03
N GLU A 21 -19.59 2.00 -3.90
CA GLU A 21 -20.49 2.80 -3.05
C GLU A 21 -21.05 4.03 -3.79
N ALA A 22 -20.22 4.75 -4.54
CA ALA A 22 -20.64 5.88 -5.36
C ALA A 22 -21.62 5.45 -6.45
N GLY A 23 -21.35 4.34 -7.10
CA GLY A 23 -22.19 3.76 -8.14
C GLY A 23 -23.59 3.38 -7.66
N LEU A 24 -23.72 2.84 -6.43
CA LEU A 24 -25.01 2.58 -5.79
C LEU A 24 -25.86 3.86 -5.64
N MET A 25 -25.21 5.01 -5.52
CA MET A 25 -25.83 6.34 -5.49
C MET A 25 -25.92 7.02 -6.85
N LYS A 26 -25.61 6.31 -7.93
CA LYS A 26 -25.60 6.82 -9.30
C LYS A 26 -24.65 8.00 -9.51
N LEU A 27 -23.52 8.02 -8.79
CA LEU A 27 -22.42 8.96 -8.97
C LEU A 27 -21.33 8.31 -9.84
N ARG A 28 -20.91 9.00 -10.89
CA ARG A 28 -19.83 8.53 -11.77
C ARG A 28 -18.47 8.85 -11.16
N CYS A 29 -17.55 7.90 -11.29
CA CYS A 29 -16.20 8.04 -10.78
C CYS A 29 -15.15 7.92 -11.89
N HIS A 30 -14.03 8.65 -11.72
CA HIS A 30 -12.82 8.46 -12.49
C HIS A 30 -11.64 8.36 -11.54
N ILE A 31 -10.84 7.31 -11.68
CA ILE A 31 -9.69 7.02 -10.82
C ILE A 31 -8.40 7.46 -11.51
N ILE A 32 -7.50 8.11 -10.76
CA ILE A 32 -6.13 8.41 -11.14
C ILE A 32 -5.20 7.59 -10.25
N ASP A 33 -4.21 6.89 -10.83
CA ASP A 33 -3.17 6.26 -10.05
C ASP A 33 -1.82 6.36 -10.78
N ILE A 34 -0.75 6.55 -9.99
CA ILE A 34 0.63 6.57 -10.49
C ILE A 34 1.10 5.19 -10.96
N ILE A 35 0.51 4.13 -10.40
CA ILE A 35 0.78 2.75 -10.80
C ILE A 35 -0.02 2.44 -12.07
N SER A 36 0.62 1.72 -13.00
CA SER A 36 0.03 1.37 -14.30
C SER A 36 -1.05 0.30 -14.25
N SER A 37 -1.29 -0.29 -13.07
CA SER A 37 -2.34 -1.29 -12.85
C SER A 37 -3.11 -0.99 -11.55
N PRO A 38 -4.42 -1.31 -11.46
CA PRO A 38 -5.17 -1.16 -10.22
C PRO A 38 -4.68 -2.10 -9.13
N GLY A 39 -4.93 -1.72 -7.86
CA GLY A 39 -4.69 -2.54 -6.69
C GLY A 39 -3.74 -1.91 -5.68
N GLY A 40 -2.94 -0.91 -6.08
CA GLY A 40 -2.02 -0.22 -5.20
C GLY A 40 -0.99 -1.17 -4.59
N GLN A 41 -0.79 -1.08 -3.27
CA GLN A 41 0.19 -1.91 -2.55
C GLN A 41 -0.10 -3.42 -2.65
N LEU A 42 -1.36 -3.81 -2.72
CA LEU A 42 -1.78 -5.20 -2.74
C LEU A 42 -1.32 -5.94 -4.00
N THR A 43 -1.28 -5.26 -5.12
CA THR A 43 -0.81 -5.84 -6.38
C THR A 43 0.66 -5.56 -6.63
N GLU A 44 1.17 -4.39 -6.21
CA GLU A 44 2.55 -4.00 -6.50
C GLU A 44 3.56 -4.65 -5.55
N LEU A 45 3.23 -4.77 -4.25
CA LEU A 45 4.19 -5.19 -3.23
C LEU A 45 4.06 -6.66 -2.82
N TYR A 46 2.82 -7.18 -2.70
CA TYR A 46 2.59 -8.51 -2.12
C TYR A 46 1.31 -9.22 -2.63
N PRO A 47 1.14 -9.38 -3.96
CA PRO A 47 -0.11 -9.94 -4.52
C PRO A 47 -0.43 -11.36 -4.06
N LYS A 48 0.59 -12.15 -3.73
CA LYS A 48 0.48 -13.54 -3.25
C LYS A 48 0.44 -13.66 -1.73
N LYS A 49 0.49 -12.54 -0.98
CA LYS A 49 0.41 -12.56 0.49
C LYS A 49 -1.05 -12.78 0.92
N PRO A 50 -1.31 -13.69 1.87
CA PRO A 50 -2.63 -13.88 2.45
C PRO A 50 -2.99 -12.74 3.40
N ILE A 51 -4.28 -12.35 3.38
CA ILE A 51 -4.89 -11.38 4.28
C ILE A 51 -5.99 -12.12 5.05
N TYR A 52 -6.09 -11.88 6.35
CA TYR A 52 -7.00 -12.62 7.25
C TYR A 52 -8.06 -11.73 7.90
N ASP A 53 -7.95 -10.40 7.77
CA ASP A 53 -8.79 -9.41 8.44
C ASP A 53 -9.79 -8.72 7.48
N ILE A 54 -10.16 -9.42 6.39
CA ILE A 54 -11.24 -9.00 5.50
C ILE A 54 -12.52 -9.73 5.91
N PRO A 55 -13.56 -9.02 6.37
CA PRO A 55 -14.81 -9.64 6.78
C PRO A 55 -15.41 -10.54 5.68
N GLY A 56 -15.88 -11.73 6.08
CA GLY A 56 -16.45 -12.71 5.15
C GLY A 56 -15.44 -13.63 4.47
N TYR A 57 -14.13 -13.40 4.65
CA TYR A 57 -13.06 -14.25 4.14
C TYR A 57 -12.19 -14.76 5.29
N PRO A 58 -12.18 -16.06 5.61
CA PRO A 58 -11.22 -16.62 6.58
C PRO A 58 -9.77 -16.36 6.15
N LYS A 59 -9.55 -16.32 4.83
CA LYS A 59 -8.25 -16.03 4.19
C LYS A 59 -8.50 -15.64 2.73
N ILE A 60 -7.86 -14.57 2.26
CA ILE A 60 -7.88 -14.18 0.85
C ILE A 60 -6.49 -13.69 0.43
N LEU A 61 -6.05 -14.01 -0.79
CA LEU A 61 -4.82 -13.45 -1.35
C LEU A 61 -5.03 -11.97 -1.71
N ALA A 62 -4.02 -11.14 -1.47
CA ALA A 62 -4.08 -9.71 -1.72
C ALA A 62 -4.49 -9.37 -3.17
N GLY A 63 -3.89 -10.02 -4.17
CA GLY A 63 -4.28 -9.84 -5.56
C GLY A 63 -5.72 -10.29 -5.84
N LYS A 64 -6.18 -11.40 -5.24
CA LYS A 64 -7.55 -11.89 -5.43
C LYS A 64 -8.60 -10.95 -4.82
N LEU A 65 -8.28 -10.28 -3.71
CA LEU A 65 -9.14 -9.23 -3.16
C LEU A 65 -9.33 -8.09 -4.17
N ILE A 66 -8.26 -7.69 -4.86
CA ILE A 66 -8.33 -6.63 -5.88
C ILE A 66 -9.19 -7.07 -7.08
N ASP A 67 -9.02 -8.32 -7.57
CA ASP A 67 -9.86 -8.85 -8.65
C ASP A 67 -11.35 -8.77 -8.28
N ASN A 68 -11.70 -9.18 -7.06
CA ASN A 68 -13.08 -9.14 -6.57
C ASN A 68 -13.62 -7.71 -6.47
N LEU A 69 -12.80 -6.74 -6.01
CA LEU A 69 -13.19 -5.34 -5.94
C LEU A 69 -13.37 -4.71 -7.33
N LEU A 70 -12.54 -5.07 -8.30
CA LEU A 70 -12.70 -4.65 -9.70
C LEU A 70 -13.99 -5.21 -10.30
N GLU A 71 -14.29 -6.48 -10.06
CA GLU A 71 -15.55 -7.10 -10.49
C GLU A 71 -16.75 -6.40 -9.84
N GLN A 72 -16.67 -6.07 -8.54
CA GLN A 72 -17.71 -5.35 -7.82
C GLN A 72 -17.92 -3.92 -8.35
N ALA A 73 -16.85 -3.23 -8.76
CA ALA A 73 -16.92 -1.87 -9.33
C ALA A 73 -17.35 -1.86 -10.81
N LYS A 74 -17.12 -2.95 -11.55
CA LYS A 74 -17.33 -3.06 -12.99
C LYS A 74 -18.71 -2.61 -13.50
N PRO A 75 -19.86 -2.92 -12.84
CA PRO A 75 -21.18 -2.47 -13.29
C PRO A 75 -21.30 -0.94 -13.37
N PHE A 76 -20.48 -0.20 -12.64
CA PHE A 76 -20.49 1.26 -12.57
C PHE A 76 -19.53 1.93 -13.55
N LYS A 77 -18.87 1.16 -14.41
CA LYS A 77 -18.05 1.63 -15.54
C LYS A 77 -17.10 2.79 -15.14
N PRO A 78 -16.27 2.67 -14.07
CA PRO A 78 -15.36 3.74 -13.70
C PRO A 78 -14.36 4.03 -14.81
N GLY A 79 -14.02 5.30 -15.01
CA GLY A 79 -12.90 5.67 -15.84
C GLY A 79 -11.58 5.49 -15.08
N PHE A 80 -10.49 5.24 -15.82
CA PHE A 80 -9.15 5.10 -15.25
C PHE A 80 -8.13 5.94 -16.02
N THR A 81 -7.28 6.63 -15.29
CA THR A 81 -6.05 7.26 -15.75
C THR A 81 -4.92 6.67 -14.92
N LEU A 82 -4.30 5.59 -15.41
CA LEU A 82 -3.26 4.82 -14.73
C LEU A 82 -1.87 5.18 -15.29
N GLY A 83 -0.82 5.02 -14.47
CA GLY A 83 0.53 5.42 -14.80
C GLY A 83 0.76 6.93 -14.73
N GLU A 84 -0.19 7.68 -14.20
CA GLU A 84 -0.14 9.13 -14.09
C GLU A 84 -0.35 9.59 -12.65
N ARG A 85 0.45 10.56 -12.20
CA ARG A 85 0.35 11.13 -10.86
C ARG A 85 -0.51 12.39 -10.89
N ALA A 86 -1.45 12.53 -9.96
CA ALA A 86 -2.18 13.76 -9.73
C ALA A 86 -1.23 14.83 -9.18
N ASP A 87 -0.89 15.85 -9.97
CA ASP A 87 0.12 16.84 -9.63
C ASP A 87 -0.47 18.14 -9.07
N SER A 88 -1.47 18.69 -9.73
CA SER A 88 -2.07 19.94 -9.29
C SER A 88 -3.56 19.85 -9.12
N LEU A 89 -4.07 20.57 -8.12
CA LEU A 89 -5.48 20.74 -7.85
C LEU A 89 -5.82 22.23 -7.91
N LYS A 90 -6.87 22.58 -8.64
CA LYS A 90 -7.42 23.94 -8.70
C LYS A 90 -8.91 23.90 -8.50
N LYS A 91 -9.43 24.76 -7.61
CA LYS A 91 -10.86 24.95 -7.45
C LYS A 91 -11.36 25.99 -8.46
N LYS A 92 -12.39 25.64 -9.26
CA LYS A 92 -13.02 26.50 -10.24
C LYS A 92 -14.54 26.52 -10.01
N GLY A 93 -15.01 27.49 -9.25
CA GLY A 93 -16.42 27.57 -8.81
C GLY A 93 -16.79 26.34 -7.97
N GLU A 94 -17.76 25.55 -8.43
CA GLU A 94 -18.24 24.33 -7.77
C GLU A 94 -17.41 23.08 -8.12
N PHE A 95 -16.43 23.19 -9.02
CA PHE A 95 -15.64 22.08 -9.53
C PHE A 95 -14.20 22.14 -9.06
N PHE A 96 -13.59 20.98 -8.99
CA PHE A 96 -12.15 20.80 -8.89
C PHE A 96 -11.61 20.39 -10.26
N GLU A 97 -10.51 20.98 -10.66
CA GLU A 97 -9.71 20.57 -11.81
C GLU A 97 -8.40 19.96 -11.31
N ILE A 98 -8.14 18.73 -11.70
CA ILE A 98 -6.87 18.04 -11.44
C ILE A 98 -6.12 17.92 -12.76
N THR A 99 -4.83 18.25 -12.72
CA THR A 99 -3.91 18.02 -13.84
C THR A 99 -2.85 17.02 -13.40
N THR A 100 -2.62 15.99 -14.21
CA THR A 100 -1.60 14.98 -13.94
C THR A 100 -0.22 15.45 -14.42
N ASN A 101 0.83 14.72 -14.01
CA ASN A 101 2.20 14.94 -14.48
C ASN A 101 2.37 14.74 -15.99
N MET A 102 1.44 14.06 -16.66
CA MET A 102 1.42 13.86 -18.12
C MET A 102 0.52 14.86 -18.85
N GLY A 103 -0.09 15.80 -18.11
CA GLY A 103 -0.96 16.84 -18.67
C GLY A 103 -2.42 16.46 -18.85
N THR A 104 -2.84 15.26 -18.45
CA THR A 104 -4.24 14.85 -18.47
C THR A 104 -5.04 15.71 -17.48
N LYS A 105 -6.19 16.24 -17.92
CA LYS A 105 -7.04 17.12 -17.12
C LYS A 105 -8.37 16.48 -16.83
N LEU A 106 -8.72 16.45 -15.53
CA LEU A 106 -9.98 15.94 -15.02
C LEU A 106 -10.73 17.04 -14.28
N GLN A 107 -12.06 17.00 -14.38
CA GLN A 107 -12.96 17.91 -13.67
C GLN A 107 -14.03 17.12 -12.93
N GLY A 108 -14.22 17.39 -11.64
CA GLY A 108 -15.26 16.78 -10.80
C GLY A 108 -15.75 17.73 -9.72
N LYS A 109 -16.95 17.48 -9.18
CA LYS A 109 -17.49 18.26 -8.04
C LYS A 109 -16.85 17.87 -6.72
N VAL A 110 -16.39 16.64 -6.61
CA VAL A 110 -15.81 16.08 -5.38
C VAL A 110 -14.50 15.36 -5.71
N VAL A 111 -13.55 15.38 -4.77
CA VAL A 111 -12.30 14.64 -4.85
C VAL A 111 -12.17 13.70 -3.65
N PHE A 112 -11.89 12.43 -3.92
CA PHE A 112 -11.50 11.46 -2.89
C PHE A 112 -10.02 11.19 -3.00
N ILE A 113 -9.32 11.32 -1.88
CA ILE A 113 -7.90 10.97 -1.77
C ILE A 113 -7.83 9.61 -1.06
N ALA A 114 -7.54 8.56 -1.83
CA ALA A 114 -7.42 7.17 -1.42
C ALA A 114 -6.01 6.61 -1.70
N GLY A 115 -5.00 7.49 -1.65
CA GLY A 115 -3.61 7.21 -2.06
C GLY A 115 -2.81 6.33 -1.10
N GLY A 116 -3.45 5.65 -0.14
CA GLY A 116 -2.79 4.76 0.82
C GLY A 116 -1.74 5.50 1.65
N LEU A 117 -0.52 5.01 1.69
CA LEU A 117 0.60 5.70 2.36
C LEU A 117 1.32 6.71 1.45
N GLY A 118 0.70 7.10 0.33
CA GLY A 118 1.32 7.93 -0.69
C GLY A 118 2.28 7.14 -1.58
N SER A 119 3.20 7.83 -2.25
CA SER A 119 4.28 7.14 -2.94
C SER A 119 5.21 6.52 -1.90
N MET A 120 5.36 5.21 -1.96
CA MET A 120 6.12 4.45 -0.99
C MET A 120 7.53 4.24 -1.50
N GLU A 121 8.49 4.87 -0.87
CA GLU A 121 9.89 4.56 -1.11
C GLU A 121 10.41 3.62 -0.02
N PRO A 122 11.04 2.51 -0.39
CA PRO A 122 11.70 1.66 0.60
C PRO A 122 12.80 2.45 1.30
N ARG A 123 12.93 2.25 2.61
CA ARG A 123 14.09 2.77 3.35
C ARG A 123 15.32 2.03 2.90
N LYS A 124 16.16 2.69 2.12
CA LYS A 124 17.41 2.13 1.66
C LYS A 124 18.48 2.27 2.75
N PRO A 125 19.27 1.23 3.02
CA PRO A 125 20.43 1.37 3.89
C PRO A 125 21.47 2.28 3.23
N LYS A 126 22.26 2.96 4.07
CA LYS A 126 23.35 3.82 3.62
C LYS A 126 24.59 2.98 3.35
N ILE A 127 24.58 2.24 2.25
CA ILE A 127 25.66 1.37 1.81
C ILE A 127 26.06 1.79 0.41
N ASP A 128 27.34 1.94 0.17
CA ASP A 128 27.87 2.27 -1.13
C ASP A 128 27.50 1.22 -2.18
N LEU A 129 27.29 1.64 -3.41
CA LEU A 129 26.95 0.79 -4.56
C LEU A 129 25.58 0.05 -4.47
N ILE A 130 24.76 0.28 -3.45
CA ILE A 130 23.49 -0.42 -3.30
C ILE A 130 22.59 -0.31 -4.53
N THR A 131 22.59 0.86 -5.17
CA THR A 131 21.78 1.12 -6.38
C THR A 131 22.22 0.32 -7.59
N ASN A 132 23.49 -0.11 -7.65
CA ASN A 132 24.04 -0.88 -8.76
C ASN A 132 23.49 -2.32 -8.78
N TYR A 133 23.06 -2.81 -7.62
CA TYR A 133 22.56 -4.17 -7.45
C TYR A 133 21.04 -4.25 -7.24
N GLU A 134 20.32 -3.13 -7.31
CA GLU A 134 18.85 -3.13 -7.33
C GLU A 134 18.35 -3.93 -8.53
N ARG A 135 17.43 -4.88 -8.28
CA ARG A 135 16.95 -5.88 -9.26
C ARG A 135 18.04 -6.83 -9.81
N LYS A 136 19.22 -6.78 -9.22
CA LYS A 136 20.36 -7.66 -9.52
C LYS A 136 20.84 -8.39 -8.25
N GLY A 137 19.88 -8.81 -7.42
CA GLY A 137 20.10 -9.47 -6.15
C GLY A 137 19.75 -8.62 -4.92
N ILE A 138 19.42 -7.33 -5.06
CA ILE A 138 18.86 -6.52 -3.98
C ILE A 138 17.42 -6.16 -4.34
N GLU A 139 16.49 -6.60 -3.49
CA GLU A 139 15.06 -6.41 -3.67
C GLU A 139 14.43 -5.83 -2.40
N PHE A 140 13.67 -4.75 -2.52
CA PHE A 140 13.06 -4.08 -1.37
C PHE A 140 11.66 -4.61 -1.02
N TYR A 141 11.14 -5.53 -1.80
CA TYR A 141 9.86 -6.24 -1.61
C TYR A 141 9.87 -7.56 -2.37
N VAL A 142 9.04 -8.50 -1.93
CA VAL A 142 8.94 -9.82 -2.55
C VAL A 142 7.69 -9.85 -3.43
N LYS A 143 7.88 -9.73 -4.73
CA LYS A 143 6.77 -9.70 -5.71
C LYS A 143 6.30 -11.11 -6.08
N ASP A 144 7.23 -11.98 -6.40
CA ASP A 144 6.99 -13.39 -6.70
C ASP A 144 7.96 -14.29 -5.93
N PRO A 145 7.56 -14.83 -4.78
CA PRO A 145 8.46 -15.57 -3.90
C PRO A 145 9.02 -16.85 -4.53
N GLU A 146 8.29 -17.46 -5.47
CA GLU A 146 8.71 -18.72 -6.13
C GLU A 146 10.04 -18.55 -6.89
N THR A 147 10.34 -17.35 -7.38
CA THR A 147 11.57 -17.04 -8.15
C THR A 147 12.86 -17.06 -7.31
N TYR A 148 12.73 -17.14 -5.99
CA TYR A 148 13.87 -17.08 -5.06
C TYR A 148 14.16 -18.38 -4.33
N LEU A 149 13.35 -19.45 -4.50
CA LEU A 149 13.40 -20.65 -3.68
C LEU A 149 14.74 -21.44 -3.78
N ASP A 150 15.41 -21.35 -4.92
CA ASP A 150 16.73 -22.01 -5.13
C ASP A 150 17.92 -21.06 -4.88
N LYS A 151 17.70 -19.87 -4.30
CA LYS A 151 18.72 -18.86 -4.04
C LYS A 151 19.18 -18.85 -2.57
N LYS A 152 20.42 -18.41 -2.34
CA LYS A 152 20.91 -18.06 -1.00
C LYS A 152 20.31 -16.72 -0.59
N ILE A 153 19.37 -16.76 0.33
CA ILE A 153 18.58 -15.58 0.72
C ILE A 153 19.10 -15.00 2.03
N SER A 154 19.26 -13.68 2.04
CA SER A 154 19.44 -12.88 3.25
C SER A 154 18.31 -11.86 3.39
N ILE A 155 17.78 -11.72 4.60
CA ILE A 155 16.73 -10.74 4.94
C ILE A 155 17.26 -9.86 6.05
N SER A 156 17.11 -8.54 5.91
CA SER A 156 17.44 -7.59 6.97
C SER A 156 16.17 -6.85 7.41
N GLY A 157 15.87 -6.92 8.71
CA GLY A 157 14.70 -6.26 9.29
C GLY A 157 14.26 -6.87 10.61
N GLY A 158 13.24 -6.31 11.22
CA GLY A 158 12.73 -6.78 12.53
C GLY A 158 11.26 -6.43 12.77
N GLY A 159 10.52 -6.09 11.73
CA GLY A 159 9.07 -5.93 11.74
C GLY A 159 8.37 -7.12 11.07
N ASP A 160 7.03 -7.13 11.09
CA ASP A 160 6.21 -8.23 10.58
C ASP A 160 6.60 -8.68 9.18
N SER A 161 6.78 -7.73 8.23
CA SER A 161 7.17 -8.10 6.86
C SER A 161 8.49 -8.88 6.78
N ALA A 162 9.48 -8.55 7.59
CA ALA A 162 10.77 -9.24 7.59
C ALA A 162 10.64 -10.66 8.15
N LEU A 163 9.88 -10.81 9.25
CA LEU A 163 9.67 -12.09 9.90
C LEU A 163 8.77 -13.01 9.06
N ASP A 164 7.68 -12.49 8.50
CA ASP A 164 6.78 -13.25 7.63
C ASP A 164 7.53 -13.87 6.43
N TRP A 165 8.36 -13.06 5.75
CA TRP A 165 9.17 -13.56 4.64
C TRP A 165 10.30 -14.49 5.09
N ALA A 166 10.90 -14.23 6.25
CA ALA A 166 11.88 -15.14 6.83
C ALA A 166 11.28 -16.51 7.12
N ILE A 167 10.09 -16.56 7.72
CA ILE A 167 9.35 -17.79 7.97
C ILE A 167 9.04 -18.52 6.66
N TYR A 168 8.43 -17.79 5.69
CA TYR A 168 8.07 -18.36 4.40
C TYR A 168 9.24 -19.02 3.68
N PHE A 169 10.36 -18.30 3.53
CA PHE A 169 11.54 -18.82 2.83
C PHE A 169 12.24 -19.93 3.62
N SER A 170 12.28 -19.85 4.95
CA SER A 170 12.86 -20.93 5.79
C SER A 170 12.10 -22.24 5.68
N GLU A 171 10.79 -22.19 5.39
CA GLU A 171 9.97 -23.39 5.20
C GLU A 171 10.02 -23.94 3.78
N LYS A 172 10.33 -23.11 2.78
CA LYS A 172 10.26 -23.46 1.35
C LYS A 172 11.62 -23.68 0.70
N CYS A 173 12.65 -22.93 1.11
CA CYS A 173 13.99 -23.07 0.55
C CYS A 173 14.70 -24.32 1.06
N LYS A 174 15.56 -24.89 0.21
CA LYS A 174 16.42 -26.03 0.56
C LYS A 174 17.56 -25.66 1.51
N SER A 175 18.09 -24.44 1.36
CA SER A 175 19.18 -23.91 2.17
C SER A 175 18.66 -23.01 3.28
N PRO A 176 19.30 -23.00 4.47
CA PRO A 176 18.97 -22.05 5.52
C PRO A 176 19.07 -20.61 5.00
N ILE A 177 18.12 -19.76 5.35
CA ILE A 177 18.18 -18.34 5.06
C ILE A 177 18.89 -17.57 6.17
N ASN A 178 19.39 -16.37 5.87
CA ASN A 178 19.97 -15.49 6.87
C ASN A 178 18.98 -14.41 7.27
N LEU A 179 18.68 -14.26 8.55
CA LEU A 179 17.91 -13.13 9.10
C LEU A 179 18.84 -12.25 9.94
N ILE A 180 18.98 -10.99 9.52
CA ILE A 180 19.90 -10.01 10.13
C ILE A 180 19.05 -8.92 10.79
N HIS A 181 19.24 -8.67 12.07
CA HIS A 181 18.52 -7.65 12.80
C HIS A 181 19.43 -6.84 13.74
N ARG A 182 19.31 -5.51 13.65
CA ARG A 182 20.18 -4.56 14.38
C ARG A 182 19.96 -4.51 15.90
N SER A 183 18.92 -5.15 16.41
CA SER A 183 18.55 -5.14 17.84
C SER A 183 18.38 -6.56 18.36
N LYS A 184 18.36 -6.73 19.69
CA LYS A 184 18.09 -8.01 20.35
C LYS A 184 16.60 -8.41 20.27
N SER A 185 15.70 -7.44 20.16
CA SER A 185 14.26 -7.66 20.16
C SER A 185 13.62 -7.22 18.85
N PHE A 186 12.67 -8.00 18.39
CA PHE A 186 11.85 -7.70 17.22
C PHE A 186 10.67 -6.79 17.57
N ARG A 187 10.12 -6.11 16.56
CA ARG A 187 8.89 -5.30 16.67
C ARG A 187 7.69 -5.98 16.00
N ALA A 188 7.86 -7.23 15.60
CA ALA A 188 6.84 -8.05 14.98
C ALA A 188 5.93 -8.71 16.03
N ASN A 189 4.85 -9.35 15.55
CA ASN A 189 3.95 -10.15 16.38
C ASN A 189 4.72 -11.27 17.10
N ASN A 190 4.34 -11.56 18.36
CA ASN A 190 5.00 -12.54 19.19
C ASN A 190 5.00 -13.94 18.57
N ASP A 191 3.89 -14.37 17.95
CA ASP A 191 3.82 -15.68 17.28
C ASP A 191 4.86 -15.83 16.16
N SER A 192 5.09 -14.76 15.37
CA SER A 192 6.13 -14.74 14.34
C SER A 192 7.52 -14.78 14.96
N VAL A 193 7.73 -14.10 16.08
CA VAL A 193 9.02 -14.12 16.80
C VAL A 193 9.31 -15.51 17.33
N ASP A 194 8.35 -16.18 17.97
CA ASP A 194 8.51 -17.53 18.48
C ASP A 194 8.85 -18.51 17.34
N LYS A 195 8.16 -18.37 16.21
CA LYS A 195 8.42 -19.20 15.02
C LYS A 195 9.83 -19.02 14.45
N ILE A 196 10.39 -17.81 14.46
CA ILE A 196 11.77 -17.56 14.05
C ILE A 196 12.77 -18.32 14.94
N PHE A 197 12.55 -18.34 16.26
CA PHE A 197 13.42 -19.08 17.16
C PHE A 197 13.29 -20.60 17.00
N GLU A 198 12.11 -21.13 16.69
CA GLU A 198 11.92 -22.54 16.33
C GLU A 198 12.68 -22.90 15.06
N LEU A 199 12.57 -22.09 14.00
CA LEU A 199 13.27 -22.30 12.73
C LEU A 199 14.79 -22.23 12.88
N LYS A 200 15.30 -21.33 13.73
CA LYS A 200 16.72 -21.29 14.12
C LYS A 200 17.16 -22.59 14.78
N LYS A 201 16.40 -23.11 15.78
CA LYS A 201 16.69 -24.38 16.45
C LYS A 201 16.67 -25.57 15.48
N ALA A 202 15.77 -25.52 14.49
CA ALA A 202 15.67 -26.56 13.45
C ALA A 202 16.76 -26.46 12.36
N GLY A 203 17.66 -25.47 12.43
CA GLY A 203 18.73 -25.28 11.45
C GLY A 203 18.25 -24.75 10.09
N LYS A 204 17.01 -24.25 10.00
CA LYS A 204 16.43 -23.71 8.78
C LYS A 204 16.66 -22.22 8.58
N LEU A 205 17.19 -21.55 9.62
CA LEU A 205 17.43 -20.12 9.65
C LEU A 205 18.68 -19.81 10.48
N ASN A 206 19.57 -18.98 9.90
CA ASN A 206 20.69 -18.37 10.61
C ASN A 206 20.23 -17.00 11.12
N LEU A 207 20.30 -16.77 12.43
CA LEU A 207 19.84 -15.55 13.06
C LEU A 207 21.01 -14.72 13.58
N TYR A 208 21.17 -13.52 13.03
CA TYR A 208 22.16 -12.52 13.40
C TYR A 208 21.47 -11.34 14.09
N LEU A 209 21.41 -11.35 15.42
CA LEU A 209 20.91 -10.23 16.23
C LEU A 209 22.04 -9.24 16.52
N ASP A 210 21.67 -8.00 16.90
CA ASP A 210 22.60 -6.90 17.14
C ASP A 210 23.60 -6.70 15.97
N SER A 211 23.16 -6.99 14.75
CA SER A 211 24.00 -7.03 13.56
C SER A 211 23.42 -6.19 12.42
N GLU A 212 24.31 -5.54 11.67
CA GLU A 212 23.94 -4.72 10.51
C GLU A 212 24.79 -5.08 9.29
N VAL A 213 24.19 -4.97 8.10
CA VAL A 213 24.95 -5.06 6.85
C VAL A 213 25.74 -3.77 6.68
N VAL A 214 27.05 -3.89 6.47
CA VAL A 214 27.99 -2.75 6.36
C VAL A 214 28.57 -2.60 4.97
N SER A 215 28.67 -3.66 4.20
CA SER A 215 29.07 -3.60 2.79
C SER A 215 28.47 -4.75 1.99
N ILE A 216 28.51 -4.62 0.69
CA ILE A 216 28.03 -5.59 -0.29
C ILE A 216 29.09 -5.80 -1.34
N ASP A 217 29.21 -7.03 -1.85
CA ASP A 217 30.10 -7.38 -2.92
C ASP A 217 29.31 -8.04 -4.05
N GLY A 218 29.71 -7.74 -5.28
CA GLY A 218 29.10 -8.31 -6.47
C GLY A 218 30.06 -9.16 -7.28
N LYS A 219 29.48 -10.04 -8.08
CA LYS A 219 30.19 -10.86 -9.06
C LYS A 219 29.35 -10.94 -10.33
N ASN A 220 29.95 -10.67 -11.48
CA ASN A 220 29.25 -10.69 -12.78
C ASN A 220 27.99 -9.80 -12.79
N ASP A 221 28.09 -8.57 -12.27
CA ASP A 221 27.02 -7.59 -12.15
C ASP A 221 25.84 -7.96 -11.22
N TYR A 222 25.92 -9.06 -10.49
CA TYR A 222 24.94 -9.50 -9.50
C TYR A 222 25.50 -9.49 -8.10
N LEU A 223 24.62 -9.34 -7.11
CA LEU A 223 24.98 -9.51 -5.70
C LEU A 223 25.56 -10.89 -5.47
N TYR A 224 26.65 -10.96 -4.72
CA TYR A 224 27.32 -12.22 -4.38
C TYR A 224 27.49 -12.44 -2.87
N SER A 225 27.74 -11.39 -2.11
CA SER A 225 27.90 -11.50 -0.66
C SER A 225 27.54 -10.22 0.09
N LEU A 226 27.24 -10.38 1.37
CA LEU A 226 27.05 -9.32 2.35
C LEU A 226 28.11 -9.41 3.43
N SER A 227 28.74 -8.30 3.78
CA SER A 227 29.50 -8.19 5.02
C SER A 227 28.61 -7.64 6.10
N ILE A 228 28.43 -8.37 7.19
CA ILE A 228 27.69 -7.91 8.37
C ILE A 228 28.65 -7.67 9.52
N LYS A 229 28.26 -6.78 10.43
CA LYS A 229 29.02 -6.44 11.63
C LYS A 229 28.09 -6.51 12.84
N ASP A 230 28.54 -7.16 13.91
CA ASP A 230 27.82 -7.19 15.19
C ASP A 230 28.23 -6.04 16.12
N ARG A 231 27.63 -5.94 17.30
CA ARG A 231 27.95 -4.94 18.32
C ARG A 231 29.39 -4.97 18.81
N ASN A 232 30.06 -6.14 18.73
CA ASN A 232 31.44 -6.32 19.16
C ASN A 232 32.44 -6.02 18.03
N GLU A 233 31.96 -5.37 16.94
CA GLU A 233 32.73 -5.09 15.73
C GLU A 233 33.20 -6.36 14.97
N THR A 234 32.69 -7.54 15.34
CA THR A 234 33.03 -8.80 14.66
C THR A 234 32.34 -8.80 13.29
N LYS A 235 33.12 -9.08 12.26
CA LYS A 235 32.61 -9.11 10.87
C LYS A 235 32.38 -10.55 10.42
N TYR A 236 31.30 -10.76 9.70
CA TYR A 236 30.97 -12.03 9.05
C TYR A 236 30.69 -11.74 7.57
N ASN A 237 31.12 -12.66 6.72
CA ASN A 237 30.78 -12.59 5.29
C ASN A 237 29.75 -13.68 4.96
N LEU A 238 28.63 -13.28 4.39
CA LEU A 238 27.51 -14.14 4.05
C LEU A 238 27.36 -14.22 2.54
N GLU A 239 27.62 -15.40 1.96
CA GLU A 239 27.25 -15.63 0.56
C GLU A 239 25.75 -15.44 0.38
N THR A 240 25.36 -14.61 -0.59
CA THR A 240 23.97 -14.18 -0.75
C THR A 240 23.69 -13.89 -2.23
N ASP A 241 22.76 -14.62 -2.82
CA ASP A 241 22.30 -14.36 -4.18
C ASP A 241 21.18 -13.32 -4.21
N CYS A 242 20.41 -13.23 -3.12
CA CYS A 242 19.33 -12.28 -2.98
C CYS A 242 19.23 -11.71 -1.56
N TRP A 243 19.27 -10.39 -1.44
CA TRP A 243 19.11 -9.67 -0.19
C TRP A 243 17.83 -8.83 -0.20
N PHE A 244 17.02 -9.00 0.84
CA PHE A 244 15.81 -8.22 1.11
C PHE A 244 16.03 -7.28 2.31
N PRO A 245 16.41 -6.00 2.12
CA PRO A 245 16.46 -5.01 3.20
C PRO A 245 15.05 -4.48 3.50
N LEU A 246 14.31 -5.18 4.36
CA LEU A 246 12.93 -4.88 4.71
C LEU A 246 12.86 -3.93 5.92
N PHE A 247 13.32 -2.70 5.75
CA PHE A 247 13.37 -1.66 6.79
C PHE A 247 12.10 -0.82 6.91
N GLY A 248 11.06 -1.22 6.20
CA GLY A 248 9.81 -0.50 6.07
C GLY A 248 9.85 0.53 4.94
N LEU A 249 8.71 1.16 4.73
CA LEU A 249 8.48 2.11 3.67
C LEU A 249 8.38 3.53 4.27
N VAL A 250 8.83 4.53 3.52
CA VAL A 250 8.67 5.94 3.89
C VAL A 250 7.48 6.48 3.11
N PRO A 251 6.38 6.83 3.79
CA PRO A 251 5.25 7.48 3.14
C PRO A 251 5.67 8.85 2.63
N LYS A 252 5.38 9.16 1.38
CA LYS A 252 5.54 10.49 0.80
C LYS A 252 4.23 10.95 0.20
N LEU A 253 3.68 12.04 0.70
CA LEU A 253 2.45 12.63 0.16
C LEU A 253 2.65 13.21 -1.24
N GLY A 254 3.90 13.51 -1.62
CA GLY A 254 4.20 14.12 -2.91
C GLY A 254 3.44 15.43 -3.11
N PRO A 255 2.88 15.67 -4.31
CA PRO A 255 2.15 16.91 -4.61
C PRO A 255 0.95 17.18 -3.70
N LEU A 256 0.33 16.13 -3.11
CA LEU A 256 -0.82 16.27 -2.20
C LEU A 256 -0.49 17.18 -0.99
N GLY A 257 0.78 17.18 -0.54
CA GLY A 257 1.24 18.04 0.55
C GLY A 257 1.17 19.54 0.22
N ASN A 258 1.07 19.91 -1.06
CA ASN A 258 1.03 21.30 -1.52
C ASN A 258 -0.39 21.77 -1.89
N TRP A 259 -1.43 20.96 -1.63
CA TRP A 259 -2.81 21.28 -2.02
C TRP A 259 -3.56 22.09 -0.96
N GLY A 260 -2.87 22.53 0.12
CA GLY A 260 -3.47 23.30 1.22
C GLY A 260 -4.31 22.43 2.16
N LEU A 261 -4.06 21.13 2.18
CA LEU A 261 -4.69 20.18 3.10
C LEU A 261 -3.98 20.24 4.46
N ASP A 262 -4.74 20.06 5.55
CA ASP A 262 -4.18 19.92 6.88
C ASP A 262 -3.47 18.57 7.00
N ILE A 263 -2.16 18.60 7.25
CA ILE A 263 -1.31 17.40 7.32
C ILE A 263 -0.84 17.21 8.77
N GLU A 264 -0.99 15.99 9.27
CA GLU A 264 -0.45 15.55 10.57
C GLU A 264 0.28 14.22 10.38
N LYS A 265 1.56 14.13 10.78
CA LYS A 265 2.40 12.92 10.73
C LYS A 265 2.39 12.23 9.34
N ASN A 266 2.55 13.01 8.27
CA ASN A 266 2.48 12.55 6.88
C ASN A 266 1.13 11.91 6.47
N ALA A 267 0.04 12.30 7.11
CA ALA A 267 -1.31 11.88 6.75
C ALA A 267 -2.23 13.09 6.69
N ILE A 268 -3.29 13.01 5.89
CA ILE A 268 -4.27 14.08 5.74
C ILE A 268 -5.23 14.03 6.93
N LYS A 269 -5.31 15.14 7.67
CA LYS A 269 -6.25 15.27 8.78
C LYS A 269 -7.67 15.35 8.26
N VAL A 270 -8.58 14.57 8.86
CA VAL A 270 -10.00 14.54 8.50
C VAL A 270 -10.88 14.64 9.72
N ASP A 271 -12.09 15.12 9.51
CA ASP A 271 -13.17 15.08 10.49
C ASP A 271 -13.99 13.82 10.29
N ASN A 272 -13.75 12.80 11.14
CA ASN A 272 -14.48 11.54 11.09
C ASN A 272 -15.95 11.67 11.54
N THR A 273 -16.33 12.74 12.24
CA THR A 273 -17.73 13.03 12.58
C THR A 273 -18.48 13.68 11.40
N ASN A 274 -17.74 14.21 10.43
CA ASN A 274 -18.27 14.83 9.21
C ASN A 274 -17.86 14.06 7.94
N ASN A 275 -18.11 12.75 7.93
CA ASN A 275 -17.92 11.86 6.79
C ASN A 275 -16.49 11.83 6.22
N TYR A 276 -15.47 11.99 7.05
CA TYR A 276 -14.05 12.02 6.64
C TYR A 276 -13.69 13.17 5.69
N SER A 277 -14.40 14.31 5.85
CA SER A 277 -14.07 15.54 5.12
C SER A 277 -12.73 16.11 5.57
N THR A 278 -12.00 16.72 4.64
CA THR A 278 -10.80 17.51 4.93
C THR A 278 -11.19 18.96 5.29
N ASN A 279 -10.19 19.79 5.58
CA ASN A 279 -10.37 21.24 5.74
C ASN A 279 -10.89 21.93 4.45
N ILE A 280 -10.79 21.29 3.28
CA ILE A 280 -11.29 21.82 2.01
C ILE A 280 -12.64 21.17 1.67
N LYS A 281 -13.73 21.94 1.73
CA LYS A 281 -15.06 21.45 1.39
C LYS A 281 -15.11 20.84 -0.02
N GLY A 282 -15.54 19.59 -0.12
CA GLY A 282 -15.59 18.81 -1.36
C GLY A 282 -14.40 17.90 -1.57
N ILE A 283 -13.42 17.91 -0.65
CA ILE A 283 -12.30 16.94 -0.64
C ILE A 283 -12.44 16.07 0.59
N PHE A 284 -12.36 14.75 0.38
CA PHE A 284 -12.38 13.72 1.40
C PHE A 284 -11.09 12.91 1.32
N ALA A 285 -10.60 12.41 2.45
CA ALA A 285 -9.47 11.49 2.46
C ALA A 285 -9.84 10.19 3.19
N ILE A 286 -9.63 9.05 2.55
CA ILE A 286 -10.09 7.73 2.97
C ILE A 286 -8.96 6.70 2.91
N GLY A 287 -8.99 5.71 3.80
CA GLY A 287 -7.95 4.70 3.92
C GLY A 287 -6.70 5.22 4.63
N ASP A 288 -5.56 4.60 4.39
CA ASP A 288 -4.33 4.83 5.16
C ASP A 288 -3.71 6.24 5.00
N ILE A 289 -4.17 6.99 3.98
CA ILE A 289 -3.71 8.36 3.70
C ILE A 289 -4.21 9.36 4.74
N ASN A 290 -5.30 9.07 5.44
CA ASN A 290 -5.90 9.98 6.40
C ASN A 290 -5.45 9.71 7.85
N THR A 291 -5.72 10.69 8.73
CA THR A 291 -5.55 10.58 10.18
C THR A 291 -6.67 11.29 10.93
N TYR A 292 -7.07 10.70 12.05
CA TYR A 292 -8.04 11.21 13.02
C TYR A 292 -7.86 10.44 14.34
N VAL A 293 -8.52 10.90 15.41
CA VAL A 293 -8.42 10.22 16.72
C VAL A 293 -9.02 8.81 16.65
N GLY A 294 -8.23 7.81 17.02
CA GLY A 294 -8.63 6.40 16.95
C GLY A 294 -8.45 5.73 15.58
N LYS A 295 -7.72 6.36 14.65
CA LYS A 295 -7.44 5.78 13.34
C LYS A 295 -6.72 4.44 13.43
N LEU A 296 -7.31 3.42 12.80
CA LEU A 296 -6.67 2.13 12.50
C LEU A 296 -6.41 2.03 11.01
N LYS A 297 -5.17 1.67 10.64
CA LYS A 297 -4.76 1.47 9.24
C LYS A 297 -5.08 0.04 8.77
N LEU A 298 -6.37 -0.27 8.67
CA LEU A 298 -6.90 -1.54 8.20
C LEU A 298 -7.75 -1.30 6.94
N ILE A 299 -7.72 -2.24 6.01
CA ILE A 299 -8.51 -2.17 4.77
C ILE A 299 -10.00 -2.04 5.08
N LEU A 300 -10.49 -2.83 6.04
CA LEU A 300 -11.89 -2.80 6.46
C LEU A 300 -12.32 -1.42 7.00
N CYS A 301 -11.44 -0.74 7.75
CA CYS A 301 -11.72 0.63 8.22
C CYS A 301 -11.80 1.60 7.04
N GLY A 302 -10.92 1.43 6.05
CA GLY A 302 -10.97 2.21 4.81
C GLY A 302 -12.27 2.00 4.01
N PHE A 303 -12.84 0.80 4.00
CA PHE A 303 -14.14 0.54 3.37
C PHE A 303 -15.26 1.30 4.08
N HIS A 304 -15.29 1.27 5.41
CA HIS A 304 -16.24 2.07 6.18
C HIS A 304 -16.10 3.58 5.90
N GLU A 305 -14.87 4.08 5.88
CA GLU A 305 -14.58 5.48 5.55
C GLU A 305 -15.08 5.85 4.16
N ALA A 306 -14.86 4.98 3.16
CA ALA A 306 -15.33 5.18 1.79
C ALA A 306 -16.86 5.30 1.73
N THR A 307 -17.59 4.41 2.43
CA THR A 307 -19.06 4.45 2.51
C THR A 307 -19.54 5.80 3.06
N LEU A 308 -19.01 6.26 4.19
CA LEU A 308 -19.43 7.52 4.78
C LEU A 308 -19.03 8.74 3.93
N ALA A 309 -17.83 8.73 3.32
CA ALA A 309 -17.37 9.80 2.44
C ALA A 309 -18.28 9.94 1.20
N VAL A 310 -18.71 8.81 0.61
CA VAL A 310 -19.67 8.83 -0.52
C VAL A 310 -20.99 9.45 -0.09
N HIS A 311 -21.44 9.16 1.12
CA HIS A 311 -22.65 9.80 1.67
C HIS A 311 -22.49 11.31 1.87
N GLY A 312 -21.31 11.78 2.26
CA GLY A 312 -20.95 13.21 2.31
C GLY A 312 -20.92 13.84 0.92
N ALA A 313 -20.29 13.17 -0.04
CA ALA A 313 -20.19 13.60 -1.42
C ALA A 313 -21.56 13.76 -2.10
N TYR A 314 -22.47 12.82 -1.86
CA TYR A 314 -23.83 12.89 -2.41
C TYR A 314 -24.55 14.18 -2.03
N LYS A 315 -24.44 14.63 -0.77
CA LYS A 315 -25.04 15.87 -0.29
C LYS A 315 -24.46 17.11 -0.99
N ILE A 316 -23.17 17.07 -1.35
CA ILE A 316 -22.49 18.18 -2.06
C ILE A 316 -22.92 18.20 -3.54
N ILE A 317 -23.01 17.03 -4.18
CA ILE A 317 -23.34 16.90 -5.60
C ILE A 317 -24.84 17.18 -5.85
N HIS A 318 -25.68 16.79 -4.90
CA HIS A 318 -27.13 16.90 -4.96
C HIS A 318 -27.71 17.58 -3.70
N PRO A 319 -27.47 18.89 -3.48
CA PRO A 319 -27.88 19.58 -2.25
C PRO A 319 -29.40 19.56 -2.01
N ASP A 320 -30.16 19.60 -3.09
CA ASP A 320 -31.64 19.70 -3.02
C ASP A 320 -32.36 18.34 -2.95
N LYS A 321 -31.59 17.22 -3.07
CA LYS A 321 -32.21 15.90 -3.05
C LYS A 321 -32.17 15.30 -1.65
N LYS A 322 -33.35 14.92 -1.14
CA LYS A 322 -33.41 14.06 0.06
C LYS A 322 -32.80 12.71 -0.25
N LYS A 323 -31.86 12.30 0.59
CA LYS A 323 -31.25 11.00 0.48
C LYS A 323 -32.13 9.96 1.19
N THR A 324 -32.54 8.92 0.47
CA THR A 324 -33.16 7.74 1.04
C THR A 324 -32.11 6.62 1.04
N LEU A 325 -31.81 6.05 2.21
CA LEU A 325 -30.96 4.86 2.31
C LEU A 325 -31.72 3.69 1.67
N LYS A 326 -31.12 3.08 0.66
CA LYS A 326 -31.68 1.91 -0.03
C LYS A 326 -30.75 0.73 0.21
N TYR A 327 -31.32 -0.37 0.68
CA TYR A 327 -30.54 -1.61 0.92
C TYR A 327 -30.39 -2.38 -0.40
N THR A 328 -29.18 -2.84 -0.68
CA THR A 328 -28.85 -3.65 -1.89
C THR A 328 -29.62 -4.98 -1.92
N THR A 329 -29.99 -5.51 -0.76
CA THR A 329 -30.82 -6.72 -0.63
C THR A 329 -32.22 -6.58 -1.21
N ILE A 330 -32.73 -5.34 -1.35
CA ILE A 330 -34.06 -5.06 -1.92
C ILE A 330 -33.98 -4.75 -3.41
N GLN A 331 -32.94 -4.01 -3.84
CA GLN A 331 -32.85 -3.49 -5.22
C GLN A 331 -31.81 -4.19 -6.09
N GLY A 332 -30.95 -5.03 -5.47
CA GLY A 332 -29.77 -5.56 -6.15
C GLY A 332 -28.78 -4.46 -6.53
N VAL A 333 -27.88 -4.77 -7.44
CA VAL A 333 -26.89 -3.84 -7.99
C VAL A 333 -27.29 -3.51 -9.43
N THR A 334 -27.76 -2.29 -9.65
CA THR A 334 -28.06 -1.79 -11.01
C THR A 334 -26.89 -0.89 -11.46
N GLY A 335 -26.17 -1.32 -12.49
CA GLY A 335 -25.04 -0.59 -13.07
C GLY A 335 -25.44 0.70 -13.81
N PHE A 336 -24.49 1.24 -14.55
CA PHE A 336 -24.72 2.28 -15.56
C PHE A 336 -24.88 1.62 -16.94
N ASP A 337 -25.77 2.18 -17.76
CA ASP A 337 -25.96 1.81 -19.16
C ASP A 337 -24.73 2.13 -20.01
#